data_bdf6f59a4df7269dbcc59c932d53a1ca
#
_entry.id   bdf6f59a4df7269dbcc59c932d53a1ca
#
_cell.length_a   1.000
_cell.length_b   1.000
_cell.length_c   1.000
_cell.angle_alpha   90.00
_cell.angle_beta   90.00
_cell.angle_gamma   90.00
#
_symmetry.space_group_name_H-M   'P 1'
#
loop_
_entity.id
_entity.type
_entity.pdbx_description
1 polymer ?
#
loop_
_entity_poly.entity_id
_entity_poly.type
_entity_poly.pdbx_seq_one_letter_code
_entity_poly.pdbx_strand_id
1 'polypeptide(L)'
;SAASDVYKRQDKEYLAALRDMIKDAGFNVPLFTCDGGGQVEAGHIDGALPTLNGVFSEDIFKIIDKYHPGGPYFVAEFYPAWFDVWGQRHSTVDYKRPAEQLDWMLGQGVSVSMYMFHGGTNFWYMNGANTAGGYRPQPTSYDYDAPLGEWGNCYPKYYAFREVIQKHLPHGTVLPEVPADNPTTTFATIELKESAPLQAAFHQTTESENVLSMEDLGVDFGYIHYQTTINKAGKQKLIIQDLRDYAVILVDGKQVASLDRRYNQNNVMLDIQKAPATLEILVENTGRVNYGPDILFNRKGITNQVLCG
;
A
#
# COMPACT_ATOMS: atom_id res chain seq x y z
N SER A 1 7.76 10.29 2.52
CA SER A 1 9.07 9.72 2.86
C SER A 1 9.29 8.32 2.28
N ALA A 2 8.30 7.44 2.29
CA ALA A 2 8.44 6.07 1.76
C ALA A 2 8.83 5.99 0.27
N ALA A 3 8.47 6.98 -0.54
CA ALA A 3 8.79 7.01 -1.96
C ALA A 3 10.29 7.13 -2.25
N SER A 4 11.03 7.76 -1.36
CA SER A 4 12.47 8.00 -1.52
C SER A 4 13.32 6.79 -1.15
N ASP A 5 12.78 5.85 -0.41
CA ASP A 5 13.48 4.66 0.10
C ASP A 5 13.93 3.68 -1.00
N VAL A 6 13.24 3.68 -2.14
CA VAL A 6 13.41 2.65 -3.16
C VAL A 6 14.76 2.75 -3.89
N TYR A 7 15.35 3.94 -4.00
CA TYR A 7 16.50 4.18 -4.88
C TYR A 7 17.81 4.46 -4.17
N LYS A 8 17.87 4.49 -2.84
CA LYS A 8 19.07 4.80 -2.04
C LYS A 8 19.79 6.10 -2.46
N ARG A 9 19.09 6.99 -3.14
CA ARG A 9 19.60 8.28 -3.63
C ARG A 9 18.51 9.32 -3.45
N GLN A 10 18.45 9.90 -2.25
CA GLN A 10 17.61 11.05 -2.01
C GLN A 10 18.26 12.31 -2.57
N ASP A 11 17.47 13.18 -3.12
CA ASP A 11 17.89 14.54 -3.45
C ASP A 11 18.00 15.36 -2.16
N LYS A 12 19.23 15.60 -1.71
CA LYS A 12 19.51 16.33 -0.48
C LYS A 12 19.02 17.79 -0.55
N GLU A 13 19.04 18.41 -1.73
CA GLU A 13 18.57 19.76 -1.95
C GLU A 13 17.06 19.83 -1.81
N TYR A 14 16.33 18.84 -2.34
CA TYR A 14 14.89 18.71 -2.18
C TYR A 14 14.51 18.52 -0.71
N LEU A 15 15.20 17.63 0.02
CA LEU A 15 14.94 17.41 1.45
C LEU A 15 15.22 18.69 2.28
N ALA A 16 16.29 19.41 1.97
CA ALA A 16 16.61 20.68 2.63
C ALA A 16 15.54 21.74 2.34
N ALA A 17 15.08 21.83 1.09
CA ALA A 17 13.99 22.72 0.72
C ALA A 17 12.69 22.40 1.47
N LEU A 18 12.33 21.12 1.61
CA LEU A 18 11.17 20.71 2.41
C LEU A 18 11.31 21.10 3.88
N ARG A 19 12.48 20.86 4.49
CA ARG A 19 12.77 21.30 5.86
C ARG A 19 12.56 22.80 6.03
N ASP A 20 13.10 23.60 5.10
CA ASP A 20 13.04 25.05 5.16
C ASP A 20 11.59 25.54 4.94
N MET A 21 10.85 24.99 4.00
CA MET A 21 9.42 25.26 3.80
C MET A 21 8.59 25.00 5.06
N ILE A 22 8.85 23.89 5.78
CA ILE A 22 8.16 23.57 7.04
C ILE A 22 8.45 24.63 8.10
N LYS A 23 9.71 25.08 8.21
CA LYS A 23 10.11 26.14 9.15
C LYS A 23 9.49 27.49 8.78
N ASP A 24 9.51 27.84 7.50
CA ASP A 24 8.94 29.09 6.98
C ASP A 24 7.41 29.15 7.16
N ALA A 25 6.75 27.98 7.13
CA ALA A 25 5.33 27.85 7.46
C ALA A 25 5.02 28.04 8.97
N GLY A 26 6.04 28.27 9.80
CA GLY A 26 5.91 28.58 11.23
C GLY A 26 5.91 27.36 12.15
N PHE A 27 6.22 26.16 11.65
CA PHE A 27 6.36 24.97 12.51
C PHE A 27 7.69 25.03 13.28
N ASN A 28 7.60 25.24 14.58
CA ASN A 28 8.73 25.26 15.49
C ASN A 28 8.79 23.99 16.35
N VAL A 29 9.00 22.86 15.68
CA VAL A 29 9.09 21.52 16.29
C VAL A 29 10.34 20.80 15.80
N PRO A 30 10.87 19.83 16.57
CA PRO A 30 11.95 18.97 16.06
C PRO A 30 11.50 18.25 14.79
N LEU A 31 12.33 18.29 13.76
CA LEU A 31 12.13 17.52 12.52
C LEU A 31 12.97 16.25 12.56
N PHE A 32 12.49 15.23 11.92
CA PHE A 32 13.24 13.98 11.76
C PHE A 32 13.04 13.38 10.37
N THR A 33 14.02 12.62 9.92
CA THR A 33 13.89 11.73 8.75
C THR A 33 13.57 10.33 9.23
N CYS A 34 12.94 9.51 8.39
CA CYS A 34 12.58 8.13 8.71
C CYS A 34 13.07 7.21 7.60
N ASP A 35 14.14 6.48 7.85
CA ASP A 35 14.87 5.74 6.84
C ASP A 35 15.07 4.28 7.24
N GLY A 36 15.03 3.37 6.27
CA GLY A 36 15.49 1.99 6.48
C GLY A 36 16.99 1.97 6.81
N GLY A 37 17.45 0.97 7.59
CA GLY A 37 18.81 0.94 8.12
C GLY A 37 19.94 1.08 7.09
N GLY A 38 19.72 0.71 5.83
CA GLY A 38 20.66 0.90 4.73
C GLY A 38 20.49 2.19 3.92
N GLN A 39 19.58 3.09 4.33
CA GLN A 39 19.13 4.26 3.58
C GLN A 39 19.38 5.58 4.28
N VAL A 40 19.77 5.55 5.55
CA VAL A 40 20.02 6.75 6.38
C VAL A 40 21.02 7.71 5.73
N GLU A 41 22.05 7.19 5.05
CA GLU A 41 22.99 8.03 4.32
C GLU A 41 22.29 8.91 3.25
N ALA A 42 21.32 8.35 2.55
CA ALA A 42 20.55 9.06 1.56
C ALA A 42 19.51 10.02 2.18
N GLY A 43 18.83 9.59 3.24
CA GLY A 43 17.75 10.34 3.89
C GLY A 43 18.22 11.43 4.85
N HIS A 44 19.36 11.26 5.50
CA HIS A 44 19.85 12.21 6.50
C HIS A 44 20.16 13.59 5.91
N ILE A 45 19.72 14.65 6.59
CA ILE A 45 20.05 16.06 6.31
C ILE A 45 20.31 16.82 7.60
N ASP A 46 21.09 17.89 7.53
CA ASP A 46 21.32 18.77 8.67
C ASP A 46 20.02 19.44 9.14
N GLY A 47 19.84 19.52 10.44
CA GLY A 47 18.65 20.12 11.06
C GLY A 47 17.43 19.22 11.14
N ALA A 48 17.57 17.93 10.80
CA ALA A 48 16.61 16.88 11.09
C ALA A 48 17.28 15.71 11.81
N LEU A 49 16.62 15.16 12.82
CA LEU A 49 17.11 13.97 13.54
C LEU A 49 17.01 12.73 12.63
N PRO A 50 18.09 11.97 12.42
CA PRO A 50 17.98 10.69 11.73
C PRO A 50 17.24 9.68 12.61
N THR A 51 16.21 9.06 12.07
CA THR A 51 15.46 7.97 12.73
C THR A 51 15.37 6.76 11.81
N LEU A 52 14.98 5.63 12.38
CA LEU A 52 14.96 4.37 11.66
C LEU A 52 13.55 3.82 11.48
N ASN A 53 13.36 3.07 10.41
CA ASN A 53 12.26 2.14 10.25
C ASN A 53 12.77 0.71 10.07
N GLY A 54 12.03 -0.27 10.58
CA GLY A 54 12.32 -1.69 10.38
C GLY A 54 13.62 -2.23 11.02
N VAL A 55 14.27 -1.46 11.91
CA VAL A 55 15.47 -1.89 12.64
C VAL A 55 15.16 -1.93 14.14
N PHE A 56 15.21 -3.11 14.75
CA PHE A 56 14.76 -3.36 16.13
C PHE A 56 15.83 -4.11 16.96
N SER A 57 17.10 -3.77 16.76
CA SER A 57 18.25 -4.42 17.40
C SER A 57 19.36 -3.41 17.71
N GLU A 58 20.45 -3.86 18.31
CA GLU A 58 21.65 -3.04 18.58
C GLU A 58 22.23 -2.32 17.36
N ASP A 59 21.83 -2.69 16.14
CA ASP A 59 22.25 -2.00 14.94
C ASP A 59 21.70 -0.56 14.86
N ILE A 60 20.66 -0.23 15.64
CA ILE A 60 20.15 1.14 15.82
C ILE A 60 21.30 2.08 16.19
N PHE A 61 22.10 1.71 17.20
CA PHE A 61 23.21 2.55 17.67
C PHE A 61 24.30 2.67 16.60
N LYS A 62 24.71 1.55 16.02
CA LYS A 62 25.74 1.51 14.97
C LYS A 62 25.41 2.36 13.74
N ILE A 63 24.11 2.43 13.39
CA ILE A 63 23.64 3.18 12.24
C ILE A 63 23.53 4.66 12.58
N ILE A 64 22.85 5.00 13.67
CA ILE A 64 22.58 6.40 14.03
C ILE A 64 23.84 7.14 14.44
N ASP A 65 24.76 6.51 15.17
CA ASP A 65 26.00 7.15 15.63
C ASP A 65 26.91 7.64 14.49
N LYS A 66 26.74 7.13 13.29
CA LYS A 66 27.46 7.66 12.11
C LYS A 66 27.04 9.07 11.73
N TYR A 67 25.80 9.47 12.05
CA TYR A 67 25.19 10.73 11.63
C TYR A 67 24.85 11.63 12.81
N HIS A 68 24.55 11.03 13.96
CA HIS A 68 24.22 11.74 15.20
C HIS A 68 24.76 10.98 16.42
N PRO A 69 26.06 11.10 16.73
CA PRO A 69 26.69 10.35 17.80
C PRO A 69 26.04 10.60 19.17
N GLY A 70 25.71 9.53 19.90
CA GLY A 70 25.08 9.58 21.20
C GLY A 70 23.57 9.79 21.22
N GLY A 71 22.91 9.73 20.06
CA GLY A 71 21.47 9.85 19.95
C GLY A 71 20.92 11.28 20.13
N PRO A 72 19.60 11.48 20.37
CA PRO A 72 18.64 10.46 20.80
C PRO A 72 18.36 9.40 19.75
N TYR A 73 18.12 8.18 20.19
CA TYR A 73 17.78 7.06 19.31
C TYR A 73 16.29 6.94 19.20
N PHE A 74 15.78 6.87 17.96
CA PHE A 74 14.35 6.80 17.70
C PHE A 74 14.06 5.85 16.53
N VAL A 75 13.22 4.86 16.78
CA VAL A 75 12.61 4.02 15.77
C VAL A 75 11.25 4.60 15.42
N ALA A 76 11.19 5.35 14.35
CA ALA A 76 9.98 6.09 13.94
C ALA A 76 8.91 5.19 13.31
N GLU A 77 9.30 4.00 12.82
CA GLU A 77 8.36 2.97 12.39
C GLU A 77 8.77 1.60 12.97
N PHE A 78 8.15 1.25 14.08
CA PHE A 78 8.22 -0.09 14.65
C PHE A 78 7.06 -0.92 14.15
N TYR A 79 7.34 -2.00 13.41
CA TYR A 79 6.36 -2.88 12.80
C TYR A 79 5.96 -4.03 13.72
N PRO A 80 4.79 -3.97 14.41
CA PRO A 80 4.34 -5.08 15.26
C PRO A 80 3.79 -6.27 14.47
N ALA A 81 3.45 -6.06 13.18
CA ALA A 81 2.98 -7.06 12.23
C ALA A 81 3.09 -6.56 10.77
N TRP A 82 2.16 -6.89 9.90
CA TRP A 82 2.16 -6.48 8.50
C TRP A 82 0.75 -6.44 7.92
N PHE A 83 0.57 -5.68 6.84
CA PHE A 83 -0.69 -5.59 6.12
C PHE A 83 -0.99 -6.83 5.28
N ASP A 84 -2.26 -7.03 4.98
CA ASP A 84 -2.73 -8.08 4.09
C ASP A 84 -2.44 -7.77 2.62
N VAL A 85 -2.28 -8.82 1.85
CA VAL A 85 -2.15 -8.77 0.39
C VAL A 85 -3.35 -9.47 -0.23
N TRP A 86 -4.00 -8.81 -1.17
CA TRP A 86 -5.17 -9.36 -1.87
C TRP A 86 -4.89 -10.76 -2.44
N GLY A 87 -5.79 -11.70 -2.11
CA GLY A 87 -5.68 -13.09 -2.53
C GLY A 87 -4.70 -13.96 -1.73
N GLN A 88 -4.10 -13.41 -0.65
CA GLN A 88 -3.30 -14.18 0.31
C GLN A 88 -4.08 -14.38 1.62
N ARG A 89 -3.52 -15.22 2.50
CA ARG A 89 -4.07 -15.39 3.85
C ARG A 89 -3.85 -14.13 4.67
N HIS A 90 -4.75 -13.88 5.61
CA HIS A 90 -4.61 -12.82 6.60
C HIS A 90 -3.25 -12.95 7.33
N SER A 91 -2.52 -11.84 7.37
CA SER A 91 -1.21 -11.76 8.01
C SER A 91 -1.37 -11.75 9.52
N THR A 92 -0.70 -12.65 10.21
CA THR A 92 -0.69 -12.68 11.68
C THR A 92 0.72 -12.90 12.22
N VAL A 93 1.06 -12.21 13.30
CA VAL A 93 2.36 -12.29 13.96
C VAL A 93 2.14 -12.57 15.44
N ASP A 94 2.81 -13.60 15.98
CA ASP A 94 2.79 -13.87 17.41
C ASP A 94 3.24 -12.62 18.20
N TYR A 95 2.43 -12.20 19.18
CA TYR A 95 2.65 -10.98 19.96
C TYR A 95 3.94 -10.99 20.79
N LYS A 96 4.51 -12.16 21.10
CA LYS A 96 5.67 -12.30 21.97
C LYS A 96 6.91 -11.63 21.41
N ARG A 97 7.22 -11.95 20.13
CA ARG A 97 8.40 -11.39 19.48
C ARG A 97 8.39 -9.86 19.41
N PRO A 98 7.34 -9.19 18.89
CA PRO A 98 7.31 -7.73 18.92
C PRO A 98 7.26 -7.14 20.32
N ALA A 99 6.68 -7.82 21.32
CA ALA A 99 6.74 -7.38 22.72
C ALA A 99 8.17 -7.43 23.29
N GLU A 100 8.92 -8.49 23.00
CA GLU A 100 10.33 -8.61 23.38
C GLU A 100 11.20 -7.53 22.72
N GLN A 101 10.95 -7.23 21.44
CA GLN A 101 11.64 -6.16 20.73
C GLN A 101 11.34 -4.78 21.35
N LEU A 102 10.07 -4.52 21.68
CA LEU A 102 9.66 -3.29 22.35
C LEU A 102 10.31 -3.16 23.73
N ASP A 103 10.31 -4.24 24.54
CA ASP A 103 10.91 -4.28 25.86
C ASP A 103 12.41 -3.97 25.80
N TRP A 104 13.10 -4.58 24.84
CA TRP A 104 14.52 -4.33 24.63
C TRP A 104 14.78 -2.86 24.23
N MET A 105 14.05 -2.32 23.25
CA MET A 105 14.23 -0.94 22.80
C MET A 105 13.99 0.07 23.92
N LEU A 106 12.90 -0.06 24.66
CA LEU A 106 12.60 0.82 25.79
C LEU A 106 13.65 0.69 26.91
N GLY A 107 14.12 -0.53 27.17
CA GLY A 107 15.20 -0.79 28.13
C GLY A 107 16.54 -0.16 27.75
N GLN A 108 16.76 0.09 26.46
CA GLN A 108 17.96 0.77 25.96
C GLN A 108 17.76 2.30 25.81
N GLY A 109 16.60 2.85 26.21
CA GLY A 109 16.30 4.26 26.07
C GLY A 109 15.98 4.70 24.63
N VAL A 110 15.62 3.77 23.77
CA VAL A 110 15.19 4.05 22.39
C VAL A 110 13.75 4.51 22.40
N SER A 111 13.46 5.65 21.79
CA SER A 111 12.10 6.11 21.52
C SER A 111 11.47 5.29 20.39
N VAL A 112 10.16 5.05 20.48
CA VAL A 112 9.45 4.18 19.52
C VAL A 112 8.15 4.82 19.09
N SER A 113 7.87 4.80 17.77
CA SER A 113 6.57 5.05 17.18
C SER A 113 6.10 3.78 16.45
N MET A 114 4.90 3.31 16.76
CA MET A 114 4.37 2.06 16.21
C MET A 114 3.71 2.30 14.85
N TYR A 115 4.12 1.53 13.89
CA TYR A 115 3.47 1.45 12.58
C TYR A 115 3.02 0.01 12.29
N MET A 116 1.78 -0.37 12.54
CA MET A 116 0.66 0.44 13.00
C MET A 116 0.30 0.06 14.45
N PHE A 117 -0.15 1.03 15.24
CA PHE A 117 -0.82 0.74 16.51
C PHE A 117 -2.29 0.37 16.27
N HIS A 118 -2.90 1.00 15.26
CA HIS A 118 -4.21 0.70 14.70
C HIS A 118 -4.13 0.90 13.18
N GLY A 119 -4.40 -0.14 12.42
CA GLY A 119 -4.29 -0.08 10.97
C GLY A 119 -5.47 0.59 10.29
N GLY A 120 -6.69 0.18 10.64
CA GLY A 120 -7.93 0.73 10.10
C GLY A 120 -8.38 0.12 8.78
N THR A 121 -9.10 0.90 7.98
CA THR A 121 -9.77 0.46 6.76
C THR A 121 -9.37 1.34 5.57
N ASN A 122 -8.99 0.74 4.46
CA ASN A 122 -8.85 1.42 3.19
C ASN A 122 -10.25 1.63 2.59
N PHE A 123 -10.68 2.86 2.47
CA PHE A 123 -11.99 3.16 1.91
C PHE A 123 -11.97 3.12 0.39
N TRP A 124 -13.07 2.61 -0.19
CA TRP A 124 -13.33 2.60 -1.62
C TRP A 124 -12.14 1.97 -2.38
N TYR A 125 -11.60 2.62 -3.42
CA TYR A 125 -10.45 2.18 -4.22
C TYR A 125 -9.13 2.86 -3.79
N MET A 126 -9.00 3.28 -2.53
CA MET A 126 -7.84 4.04 -2.02
C MET A 126 -6.75 3.16 -1.40
N ASN A 127 -6.87 1.85 -1.51
CA ASN A 127 -5.82 0.93 -1.07
C ASN A 127 -4.53 1.10 -1.87
N GLY A 128 -3.41 0.87 -1.22
CA GLY A 128 -2.09 0.88 -1.84
C GLY A 128 -1.66 -0.47 -2.40
N ALA A 129 -0.45 -0.50 -2.92
CA ALA A 129 0.23 -1.71 -3.36
C ALA A 129 1.75 -1.59 -3.18
N ASN A 130 2.41 -2.70 -2.84
CA ASN A 130 3.86 -2.81 -2.88
C ASN A 130 4.31 -3.52 -4.17
N THR A 131 5.49 -3.18 -4.68
CA THR A 131 6.08 -3.83 -5.87
C THR A 131 7.47 -4.41 -5.63
N ALA A 132 8.02 -4.32 -4.45
CA ALA A 132 9.22 -5.05 -4.07
C ALA A 132 8.94 -6.56 -4.02
N GLY A 133 9.41 -7.29 -5.04
CA GLY A 133 9.15 -8.73 -5.21
C GLY A 133 7.83 -9.07 -5.91
N GLY A 134 7.33 -8.18 -6.77
CA GLY A 134 6.11 -8.32 -7.55
C GLY A 134 4.96 -7.43 -7.05
N TYR A 135 3.93 -7.32 -7.85
CA TYR A 135 2.78 -6.47 -7.53
C TYR A 135 1.90 -7.12 -6.44
N ARG A 136 1.72 -6.40 -5.33
CA ARG A 136 1.02 -6.85 -4.12
C ARG A 136 0.02 -5.78 -3.67
N PRO A 137 -1.19 -5.75 -4.22
CA PRO A 137 -2.23 -4.81 -3.80
C PRO A 137 -2.78 -5.20 -2.41
N GLN A 138 -3.08 -4.18 -1.62
CA GLN A 138 -3.71 -4.35 -0.32
C GLN A 138 -5.23 -4.52 -0.49
N PRO A 139 -5.91 -5.28 0.38
CA PRO A 139 -7.38 -5.32 0.42
C PRO A 139 -7.97 -4.08 1.13
N THR A 140 -9.30 -4.05 1.23
CA THR A 140 -10.03 -3.03 1.98
C THR A 140 -9.62 -2.98 3.45
N SER A 141 -9.51 -4.13 4.10
CA SER A 141 -9.02 -4.19 5.48
C SER A 141 -7.54 -3.84 5.56
N TYR A 142 -7.20 -2.91 6.42
CA TYR A 142 -5.83 -2.61 6.82
C TYR A 142 -5.65 -2.95 8.31
N ASP A 143 -6.23 -4.07 8.74
CA ASP A 143 -6.16 -4.55 10.15
C ASP A 143 -4.71 -4.62 10.65
N TYR A 144 -3.78 -5.03 9.79
CA TYR A 144 -2.34 -5.06 10.06
C TYR A 144 -1.95 -6.06 11.14
N ASP A 145 -2.90 -6.79 11.73
CA ASP A 145 -2.71 -7.53 12.98
C ASP A 145 -2.05 -6.63 14.04
N ALA A 146 -2.50 -5.37 14.08
CA ALA A 146 -2.00 -4.33 14.97
C ALA A 146 -2.40 -4.60 16.44
N PRO A 147 -1.88 -3.84 17.43
CA PRO A 147 -2.36 -3.91 18.80
C PRO A 147 -3.87 -3.66 18.95
N LEU A 148 -4.42 -2.73 18.17
CA LEU A 148 -5.87 -2.52 18.04
C LEU A 148 -6.36 -3.07 16.72
N GLY A 149 -7.44 -3.87 16.76
CA GLY A 149 -8.13 -4.37 15.59
C GLY A 149 -8.84 -3.27 14.81
N GLU A 150 -9.27 -3.57 13.58
CA GLU A 150 -9.86 -2.62 12.63
C GLU A 150 -11.06 -1.84 13.21
N TRP A 151 -11.83 -2.46 14.08
CA TRP A 151 -13.01 -1.88 14.75
C TRP A 151 -12.72 -1.33 16.17
N GLY A 152 -11.44 -1.25 16.55
CA GLY A 152 -10.98 -0.63 17.80
C GLY A 152 -10.90 -1.55 19.01
N ASN A 153 -11.15 -2.84 18.85
CA ASN A 153 -11.00 -3.84 19.92
C ASN A 153 -9.51 -4.11 20.24
N CYS A 154 -9.22 -4.46 21.48
CA CYS A 154 -7.87 -4.77 21.92
C CYS A 154 -7.49 -6.22 21.59
N TYR A 155 -6.45 -6.40 20.80
CA TYR A 155 -5.86 -7.71 20.54
C TYR A 155 -4.85 -8.12 21.63
N PRO A 156 -4.45 -9.40 21.72
CA PRO A 156 -3.44 -9.85 22.70
C PRO A 156 -2.16 -9.01 22.68
N LYS A 157 -1.78 -8.50 21.54
CA LYS A 157 -0.62 -7.63 21.31
C LYS A 157 -0.72 -6.31 22.06
N TYR A 158 -1.93 -5.73 22.15
CA TYR A 158 -2.18 -4.53 22.94
C TYR A 158 -1.85 -4.74 24.42
N TYR A 159 -2.31 -5.84 25.00
CA TYR A 159 -2.06 -6.13 26.41
C TYR A 159 -0.58 -6.39 26.68
N ALA A 160 0.09 -7.17 25.82
CA ALA A 160 1.51 -7.42 25.93
C ALA A 160 2.34 -6.13 25.87
N PHE A 161 2.02 -5.23 24.92
CA PHE A 161 2.70 -3.95 24.81
C PHE A 161 2.43 -3.03 26.00
N ARG A 162 1.19 -3.04 26.49
CA ARG A 162 0.82 -2.31 27.71
C ARG A 162 1.66 -2.73 28.92
N GLU A 163 1.85 -4.03 29.11
CA GLU A 163 2.69 -4.58 30.19
C GLU A 163 4.14 -4.14 30.03
N VAL A 164 4.69 -4.23 28.82
CA VAL A 164 6.04 -3.76 28.51
C VAL A 164 6.18 -2.27 28.80
N ILE A 165 5.28 -1.44 28.32
CA ILE A 165 5.32 0.01 28.53
C ILE A 165 5.25 0.33 30.04
N GLN A 166 4.34 -0.30 30.79
CA GLN A 166 4.21 -0.09 32.24
C GLN A 166 5.53 -0.37 32.98
N LYS A 167 6.28 -1.39 32.55
CA LYS A 167 7.58 -1.77 33.15
C LYS A 167 8.63 -0.65 33.00
N HIS A 168 8.59 0.11 31.92
CA HIS A 168 9.57 1.18 31.60
C HIS A 168 9.13 2.59 32.01
N LEU A 169 7.91 2.75 32.54
CA LEU A 169 7.44 4.04 33.02
C LEU A 169 8.06 4.38 34.40
N PRO A 170 8.14 5.68 34.76
CA PRO A 170 8.56 6.09 36.08
C PRO A 170 7.77 5.40 37.18
N HIS A 171 8.45 5.07 38.29
CA HIS A 171 7.81 4.40 39.44
C HIS A 171 6.58 5.20 39.91
N GLY A 172 5.47 4.51 40.12
CA GLY A 172 4.21 5.10 40.55
C GLY A 172 3.30 5.63 39.37
N THR A 173 3.77 5.59 38.14
CA THR A 173 2.92 5.89 37.00
C THR A 173 1.90 4.78 36.78
N VAL A 174 0.62 5.14 36.74
CA VAL A 174 -0.49 4.22 36.48
C VAL A 174 -1.03 4.50 35.08
N LEU A 175 -1.05 3.48 34.23
CA LEU A 175 -1.69 3.58 32.92
C LEU A 175 -3.22 3.67 33.09
N PRO A 176 -3.92 4.41 32.19
CA PRO A 176 -5.38 4.45 32.19
C PRO A 176 -6.00 3.06 32.10
N GLU A 177 -7.20 2.88 32.58
CA GLU A 177 -7.95 1.64 32.38
C GLU A 177 -8.11 1.34 30.88
N VAL A 178 -8.10 0.06 30.52
CA VAL A 178 -8.39 -0.35 29.15
C VAL A 178 -9.88 -0.10 28.89
N PRO A 179 -10.24 0.65 27.85
CA PRO A 179 -11.66 0.87 27.54
C PRO A 179 -12.33 -0.44 27.16
N ALA A 180 -13.64 -0.52 27.41
CA ALA A 180 -14.44 -1.65 26.94
C ALA A 180 -14.45 -1.68 25.39
N ASP A 181 -14.52 -2.89 24.86
CA ASP A 181 -14.64 -3.05 23.40
C ASP A 181 -15.89 -2.35 22.86
N ASN A 182 -15.81 -1.83 21.65
CA ASN A 182 -16.95 -1.27 20.96
C ASN A 182 -18.05 -2.32 20.81
N PRO A 183 -19.32 -1.93 20.99
CA PRO A 183 -20.41 -2.88 20.82
C PRO A 183 -20.52 -3.34 19.37
N THR A 184 -20.70 -4.63 19.18
CA THR A 184 -20.95 -5.23 17.87
C THR A 184 -22.41 -5.67 17.75
N THR A 185 -22.92 -5.72 16.54
CA THR A 185 -24.26 -6.23 16.25
C THR A 185 -24.21 -7.28 15.14
N THR A 186 -25.16 -8.17 15.16
CA THR A 186 -25.35 -9.17 14.11
C THR A 186 -26.57 -8.78 13.27
N PHE A 187 -26.38 -8.72 11.97
CA PHE A 187 -27.49 -8.52 11.04
C PHE A 187 -28.04 -9.87 10.58
N ALA A 188 -29.33 -9.93 10.36
CA ALA A 188 -29.95 -11.06 9.66
C ALA A 188 -29.44 -11.12 8.22
N THR A 189 -29.63 -12.27 7.57
CA THR A 189 -29.30 -12.43 6.14
C THR A 189 -30.02 -11.35 5.33
N ILE A 190 -29.26 -10.58 4.56
CA ILE A 190 -29.76 -9.55 3.66
C ILE A 190 -29.82 -10.14 2.25
N GLU A 191 -31.01 -10.14 1.66
CA GLU A 191 -31.22 -10.53 0.28
C GLU A 191 -31.01 -9.32 -0.63
N LEU A 192 -30.02 -9.38 -1.53
CA LEU A 192 -29.79 -8.36 -2.56
C LEU A 192 -30.82 -8.56 -3.68
N LYS A 193 -31.76 -7.62 -3.83
CA LYS A 193 -32.89 -7.72 -4.78
C LYS A 193 -32.71 -6.88 -6.04
N GLU A 194 -31.75 -5.98 -6.04
CA GLU A 194 -31.51 -5.06 -7.14
C GLU A 194 -30.09 -5.23 -7.68
N SER A 195 -29.94 -5.20 -9.00
CA SER A 195 -28.65 -5.23 -9.68
C SER A 195 -28.71 -4.37 -10.95
N ALA A 196 -27.59 -3.81 -11.32
CA ALA A 196 -27.42 -3.12 -12.60
C ALA A 196 -26.11 -3.59 -13.26
N PRO A 197 -26.05 -3.70 -14.59
CA PRO A 197 -24.79 -3.98 -15.27
C PRO A 197 -23.83 -2.80 -15.08
N LEU A 198 -22.53 -3.09 -14.98
CA LEU A 198 -21.50 -2.06 -14.78
C LEU A 198 -21.50 -1.02 -15.90
N GLN A 199 -21.85 -1.43 -17.13
CA GLN A 199 -21.96 -0.56 -18.30
C GLN A 199 -22.98 0.58 -18.10
N ALA A 200 -23.98 0.40 -17.24
CA ALA A 200 -24.91 1.47 -16.89
C ALA A 200 -24.26 2.65 -16.14
N ALA A 201 -23.06 2.45 -15.60
CA ALA A 201 -22.27 3.47 -14.91
C ALA A 201 -21.28 4.20 -15.82
N PHE A 202 -21.18 3.85 -17.11
CA PHE A 202 -20.28 4.52 -18.06
C PHE A 202 -20.88 5.85 -18.48
N HIS A 203 -20.21 6.95 -18.16
CA HIS A 203 -20.74 8.30 -18.35
C HIS A 203 -20.11 9.07 -19.49
N GLN A 204 -18.89 8.73 -19.88
CA GLN A 204 -18.14 9.43 -20.93
C GLN A 204 -17.40 8.42 -21.81
N THR A 205 -17.42 8.68 -23.11
CA THR A 205 -16.65 7.94 -24.12
C THR A 205 -15.69 8.89 -24.80
N THR A 206 -14.43 8.48 -24.90
CA THR A 206 -13.38 9.19 -25.63
C THR A 206 -12.88 8.30 -26.75
N GLU A 207 -12.87 8.80 -27.99
CA GLU A 207 -12.25 8.11 -29.11
C GLU A 207 -10.77 8.50 -29.21
N SER A 208 -9.91 7.52 -29.42
CA SER A 208 -8.47 7.72 -29.57
C SER A 208 -7.86 6.65 -30.47
N GLU A 209 -6.86 7.05 -31.28
CA GLU A 209 -6.07 6.10 -32.07
C GLU A 209 -5.10 5.27 -31.19
N ASN A 210 -4.71 5.80 -30.03
CA ASN A 210 -3.83 5.14 -29.09
C ASN A 210 -4.59 4.78 -27.82
N VAL A 211 -4.09 3.76 -27.12
CA VAL A 211 -4.59 3.41 -25.80
C VAL A 211 -4.30 4.54 -24.82
N LEU A 212 -5.33 4.98 -24.08
CA LEU A 212 -5.22 5.99 -23.03
C LEU A 212 -5.20 5.31 -21.65
N SER A 213 -4.36 5.78 -20.77
CA SER A 213 -4.35 5.34 -19.36
C SER A 213 -5.46 6.06 -18.58
N MET A 214 -5.66 5.63 -17.31
CA MET A 214 -6.59 6.33 -16.41
C MET A 214 -6.18 7.79 -16.20
N GLU A 215 -4.87 8.06 -16.08
CA GLU A 215 -4.34 9.42 -15.88
C GLU A 215 -4.57 10.32 -17.10
N ASP A 216 -4.51 9.78 -18.33
CA ASP A 216 -4.79 10.55 -19.54
C ASP A 216 -6.26 11.01 -19.60
N LEU A 217 -7.16 10.29 -18.91
CA LEU A 217 -8.58 10.58 -18.80
C LEU A 217 -8.96 11.32 -17.50
N GLY A 218 -7.99 11.65 -16.65
CA GLY A 218 -8.23 12.29 -15.36
C GLY A 218 -8.97 11.39 -14.35
N VAL A 219 -8.81 10.08 -14.47
CA VAL A 219 -9.43 9.07 -13.59
C VAL A 219 -8.38 8.53 -12.63
N ASP A 220 -8.62 8.66 -11.33
CA ASP A 220 -7.65 8.23 -10.30
C ASP A 220 -7.89 6.81 -9.79
N PHE A 221 -9.14 6.35 -9.73
CA PHE A 221 -9.56 5.12 -9.06
C PHE A 221 -10.64 4.37 -9.85
N GLY A 222 -10.82 3.08 -9.54
CA GLY A 222 -11.90 2.25 -10.06
C GLY A 222 -11.54 1.59 -11.37
N TYR A 223 -12.37 1.80 -12.39
CA TYR A 223 -12.32 1.05 -13.64
C TYR A 223 -12.15 1.95 -14.86
N ILE A 224 -11.49 1.39 -15.89
CA ILE A 224 -11.49 1.94 -17.25
C ILE A 224 -11.95 0.84 -18.21
N HIS A 225 -12.81 1.21 -19.17
CA HIS A 225 -13.33 0.30 -20.20
C HIS A 225 -12.80 0.70 -21.56
N TYR A 226 -12.16 -0.24 -22.23
CA TYR A 226 -11.66 -0.10 -23.59
C TYR A 226 -12.55 -0.92 -24.53
N GLN A 227 -12.85 -0.37 -25.71
CA GLN A 227 -13.63 -1.06 -26.73
C GLN A 227 -13.02 -0.84 -28.10
N THR A 228 -12.95 -1.91 -28.91
CA THR A 228 -12.52 -1.84 -30.30
C THR A 228 -13.16 -2.97 -31.12
N THR A 229 -12.91 -2.98 -32.44
CA THR A 229 -13.44 -3.99 -33.36
C THR A 229 -12.34 -4.92 -33.84
N ILE A 230 -12.57 -6.22 -33.74
CA ILE A 230 -11.75 -7.26 -34.38
C ILE A 230 -12.36 -7.63 -35.72
N ASN A 231 -11.61 -7.39 -36.81
CA ASN A 231 -12.09 -7.56 -38.18
C ASN A 231 -11.74 -8.96 -38.80
N LYS A 232 -11.11 -9.85 -38.01
CA LYS A 232 -10.70 -11.18 -38.49
C LYS A 232 -11.21 -12.25 -37.57
N ALA A 233 -11.91 -13.24 -38.13
CA ALA A 233 -12.36 -14.45 -37.42
C ALA A 233 -11.21 -15.45 -37.25
N GLY A 234 -11.42 -16.42 -36.35
CA GLY A 234 -10.49 -17.48 -36.02
C GLY A 234 -9.70 -17.21 -34.74
N LYS A 235 -8.65 -18.00 -34.52
CA LYS A 235 -7.81 -17.84 -33.35
C LYS A 235 -6.94 -16.61 -33.49
N GLN A 236 -7.00 -15.72 -32.49
CA GLN A 236 -6.23 -14.48 -32.39
C GLN A 236 -5.53 -14.46 -31.03
N LYS A 237 -4.25 -14.12 -31.01
CA LYS A 237 -3.53 -13.88 -29.74
C LYS A 237 -3.69 -12.43 -29.33
N LEU A 238 -4.41 -12.18 -28.23
CA LEU A 238 -4.45 -10.87 -27.61
C LEU A 238 -3.25 -10.73 -26.66
N ILE A 239 -2.49 -9.63 -26.80
CA ILE A 239 -1.38 -9.26 -25.92
C ILE A 239 -1.61 -7.85 -25.43
N ILE A 240 -1.66 -7.68 -24.09
CA ILE A 240 -1.68 -6.38 -23.42
C ILE A 240 -0.28 -6.16 -22.87
N GLN A 241 0.54 -5.32 -23.49
CA GLN A 241 1.95 -5.20 -23.17
C GLN A 241 2.21 -4.69 -21.74
N ASP A 242 1.36 -3.82 -21.23
CA ASP A 242 1.46 -3.31 -19.85
C ASP A 242 0.07 -3.14 -19.24
N LEU A 243 -0.41 -4.20 -18.59
CA LEU A 243 -1.68 -4.23 -17.87
C LEU A 243 -1.51 -3.75 -16.42
N ARG A 244 -2.32 -2.77 -16.01
CA ARG A 244 -2.31 -2.14 -14.69
C ARG A 244 -3.73 -1.98 -14.13
N ASP A 245 -4.38 -3.02 -13.53
CA ASP A 245 -3.72 -4.21 -12.94
C ASP A 245 -4.49 -5.51 -13.28
N TYR A 246 -5.84 -5.52 -13.24
CA TYR A 246 -6.68 -6.69 -13.50
C TYR A 246 -7.63 -6.40 -14.67
N ALA A 247 -7.65 -7.28 -15.65
CA ALA A 247 -8.51 -7.13 -16.82
C ALA A 247 -9.53 -8.26 -16.95
N VAL A 248 -10.77 -7.88 -17.26
CA VAL A 248 -11.80 -8.78 -17.77
C VAL A 248 -11.93 -8.54 -19.27
N ILE A 249 -11.83 -9.60 -20.06
CA ILE A 249 -11.85 -9.56 -21.51
C ILE A 249 -13.17 -10.15 -22.02
N LEU A 250 -13.89 -9.36 -22.80
CA LEU A 250 -15.14 -9.77 -23.40
C LEU A 250 -15.06 -9.72 -24.94
N VAL A 251 -15.76 -10.63 -25.58
CA VAL A 251 -15.99 -10.61 -27.03
C VAL A 251 -17.50 -10.65 -27.25
N ASP A 252 -18.02 -9.66 -27.97
CA ASP A 252 -19.47 -9.47 -28.20
C ASP A 252 -20.27 -9.55 -26.87
N GLY A 253 -19.78 -8.85 -25.84
CA GLY A 253 -20.40 -8.77 -24.51
C GLY A 253 -20.24 -10.02 -23.63
N LYS A 254 -19.61 -11.08 -24.15
CA LYS A 254 -19.39 -12.33 -23.40
C LYS A 254 -17.97 -12.38 -22.85
N GLN A 255 -17.83 -12.57 -21.53
CA GLN A 255 -16.51 -12.79 -20.92
C GLN A 255 -15.85 -14.05 -21.46
N VAL A 256 -14.63 -13.91 -21.97
CA VAL A 256 -13.83 -14.99 -22.54
C VAL A 256 -12.55 -15.29 -21.73
N ALA A 257 -12.06 -14.27 -20.99
CA ALA A 257 -10.87 -14.42 -20.14
C ALA A 257 -10.80 -13.35 -19.05
N SER A 258 -9.86 -13.54 -18.13
CA SER A 258 -9.32 -12.49 -17.27
C SER A 258 -7.79 -12.58 -17.23
N LEU A 259 -7.13 -11.44 -17.03
CA LEU A 259 -5.68 -11.33 -16.87
C LEU A 259 -5.36 -10.58 -15.60
N ASP A 260 -4.34 -11.03 -14.88
CA ASP A 260 -3.98 -10.49 -13.58
C ASP A 260 -2.48 -10.19 -13.51
N ARG A 261 -2.15 -8.91 -13.25
CA ARG A 261 -0.78 -8.42 -13.09
C ARG A 261 0.00 -9.15 -12.00
N ARG A 262 -0.67 -9.59 -10.91
CA ARG A 262 -0.02 -10.31 -9.80
C ARG A 262 0.68 -11.58 -10.27
N TYR A 263 0.17 -12.19 -11.33
CA TYR A 263 0.68 -13.43 -11.94
C TYR A 263 1.42 -13.18 -13.25
N ASN A 264 1.75 -11.93 -13.57
CA ASN A 264 2.39 -11.54 -14.83
C ASN A 264 1.61 -11.99 -16.09
N GLN A 265 0.28 -12.06 -15.97
CA GLN A 265 -0.58 -12.42 -17.09
C GLN A 265 -0.79 -11.20 -17.98
N ASN A 266 -0.44 -11.30 -19.24
CA ASN A 266 -0.56 -10.21 -20.20
C ASN A 266 -1.06 -10.65 -21.58
N ASN A 267 -1.41 -11.91 -21.77
CA ASN A 267 -1.90 -12.41 -23.05
C ASN A 267 -2.91 -13.55 -22.90
N VAL A 268 -3.75 -13.71 -23.92
CA VAL A 268 -4.74 -14.78 -24.03
C VAL A 268 -5.03 -15.13 -25.48
N MET A 269 -5.36 -16.38 -25.76
CA MET A 269 -5.88 -16.80 -27.07
C MET A 269 -7.38 -16.59 -27.11
N LEU A 270 -7.83 -15.75 -28.05
CA LEU A 270 -9.23 -15.54 -28.37
C LEU A 270 -9.64 -16.48 -29.51
N ASP A 271 -10.87 -16.97 -29.49
CA ASP A 271 -11.48 -17.73 -30.58
C ASP A 271 -12.67 -16.92 -31.13
N ILE A 272 -12.40 -16.12 -32.16
CA ILE A 272 -13.37 -15.21 -32.78
C ILE A 272 -14.22 -15.98 -33.75
N GLN A 273 -15.45 -16.31 -33.35
CA GLN A 273 -16.36 -17.14 -34.13
C GLN A 273 -16.85 -16.45 -35.41
N LYS A 274 -17.00 -15.12 -35.38
CA LYS A 274 -17.47 -14.29 -36.49
C LYS A 274 -16.80 -12.91 -36.43
N ALA A 275 -16.47 -12.36 -37.59
CA ALA A 275 -15.99 -10.98 -37.73
C ALA A 275 -16.98 -10.16 -38.55
N PRO A 276 -17.12 -8.82 -38.30
CA PRO A 276 -16.50 -8.11 -37.22
C PRO A 276 -17.04 -8.55 -35.83
N ALA A 277 -16.19 -8.51 -34.81
CA ALA A 277 -16.55 -8.77 -33.41
C ALA A 277 -16.12 -7.60 -32.52
N THR A 278 -16.88 -7.30 -31.49
CA THR A 278 -16.53 -6.29 -30.50
C THR A 278 -15.60 -6.88 -29.44
N LEU A 279 -14.41 -6.33 -29.31
CA LEU A 279 -13.50 -6.62 -28.19
C LEU A 279 -13.69 -5.55 -27.11
N GLU A 280 -13.93 -5.99 -25.90
CA GLU A 280 -14.01 -5.13 -24.72
C GLU A 280 -12.98 -5.58 -23.69
N ILE A 281 -12.30 -4.62 -23.07
CA ILE A 281 -11.34 -4.88 -21.98
C ILE A 281 -11.70 -3.94 -20.83
N LEU A 282 -12.24 -4.50 -19.76
CA LEU A 282 -12.51 -3.78 -18.53
C LEU A 282 -11.33 -3.95 -17.59
N VAL A 283 -10.65 -2.85 -17.26
CA VAL A 283 -9.46 -2.87 -16.38
C VAL A 283 -9.78 -2.22 -15.05
N GLU A 284 -9.46 -2.94 -13.98
CA GLU A 284 -9.53 -2.45 -12.60
C GLU A 284 -8.15 -1.99 -12.12
N ASN A 285 -8.10 -0.81 -11.50
CA ASN A 285 -6.99 -0.37 -10.66
C ASN A 285 -7.14 -1.03 -9.28
N THR A 286 -6.36 -2.07 -9.02
CA THR A 286 -6.44 -2.84 -7.76
C THR A 286 -5.60 -2.26 -6.63
N GLY A 287 -4.91 -1.15 -6.84
CA GLY A 287 -4.16 -0.40 -5.83
C GLY A 287 -2.98 0.36 -6.41
N ARG A 288 -2.86 1.64 -6.04
CA ARG A 288 -1.71 2.46 -6.45
C ARG A 288 -0.46 2.07 -5.68
N VAL A 289 0.67 2.05 -6.40
CA VAL A 289 1.94 1.69 -5.78
C VAL A 289 2.37 2.78 -4.79
N ASN A 290 2.54 2.41 -3.54
CA ASN A 290 3.02 3.26 -2.45
C ASN A 290 4.44 2.88 -1.99
N TYR A 291 4.93 1.70 -2.39
CA TYR A 291 6.29 1.25 -2.09
C TYR A 291 6.80 0.28 -3.16
N GLY A 292 8.05 0.45 -3.57
CA GLY A 292 8.75 -0.43 -4.50
C GLY A 292 9.25 0.28 -5.76
N PRO A 293 9.95 -0.42 -6.67
CA PRO A 293 10.59 0.18 -7.84
C PRO A 293 9.62 0.84 -8.83
N ASP A 294 8.35 0.43 -8.84
CA ASP A 294 7.35 0.95 -9.79
C ASP A 294 6.69 2.27 -9.33
N ILE A 295 7.11 2.87 -8.22
CA ILE A 295 6.46 4.07 -7.68
C ILE A 295 6.48 5.24 -8.67
N LEU A 296 7.55 5.37 -9.46
CA LEU A 296 7.67 6.39 -10.51
C LEU A 296 6.87 6.06 -11.77
N PHE A 297 6.42 4.82 -11.94
CA PHE A 297 5.73 4.33 -13.12
C PHE A 297 4.32 3.85 -12.77
N ASN A 298 3.65 4.56 -11.88
CA ASN A 298 2.40 4.16 -11.25
C ASN A 298 1.15 4.61 -12.04
N ARG A 299 1.20 4.55 -13.36
CA ARG A 299 0.02 4.76 -14.22
C ARG A 299 -0.87 3.52 -14.21
N LYS A 300 -2.17 3.70 -14.44
CA LYS A 300 -3.21 2.67 -14.35
C LYS A 300 -4.01 2.53 -15.66
N GLY A 301 -4.67 1.38 -15.80
CA GLY A 301 -5.33 1.00 -17.03
C GLY A 301 -4.40 0.18 -17.94
N ILE A 302 -4.43 0.43 -19.22
CA ILE A 302 -3.46 -0.09 -20.19
C ILE A 302 -2.49 1.05 -20.52
N THR A 303 -1.20 0.87 -20.22
CA THR A 303 -0.20 1.96 -20.31
C THR A 303 0.76 1.79 -21.48
N ASN A 304 0.55 0.76 -22.31
CA ASN A 304 1.29 0.49 -23.52
C ASN A 304 0.34 -0.11 -24.58
N GLN A 305 0.86 -0.72 -25.61
CA GLN A 305 0.10 -1.22 -26.77
C GLN A 305 -0.72 -2.48 -26.44
N VAL A 306 -1.81 -2.63 -27.16
CA VAL A 306 -2.60 -3.86 -27.27
C VAL A 306 -2.42 -4.42 -28.68
N LEU A 307 -2.01 -5.66 -28.78
CA LEU A 307 -1.78 -6.36 -30.05
C LEU A 307 -2.78 -7.53 -30.14
N CYS A 308 -3.38 -7.68 -31.32
CA CYS A 308 -4.29 -8.82 -31.61
C CYS A 308 -3.99 -9.37 -33.00
N GLY A 309 -3.61 -10.66 -33.05
CA GLY A 309 -3.29 -11.29 -34.32
C GLY A 309 -2.88 -12.76 -34.26
#